data_fc3e09e47017885ce239f64c84d28160
#
_entry.id   fc3e09e47017885ce239f64c84d28160
#
_cell.length_a   1.000
_cell.length_b   1.000
_cell.length_c   1.000
_cell.angle_alpha   90.00
_cell.angle_beta   90.00
_cell.angle_gamma   90.00
#
_symmetry.space_group_name_H-M   'P 1'
#
loop_
_entity.id
_entity.type
_entity.pdbx_description
1 polymer ?
#
loop_
_entity_poly.entity_id
_entity_poly.type
_entity_poly.pdbx_seq_one_letter_code
_entity_poly.pdbx_strand_id
1 'polypeptide(L)'
;LHDALPICFGVEEGLDLKTPIVEFYYKNDDLDDPFINDEHVKFLDIANDEQIAYIKEETRRINELLKDWFEQIGLRLIDFKLEFGFDKDGKIILADEFSPDNCRLWDAEGHHMDKDVFRRDLGSLTDVYEVVLEKLQGLK
;
A
#
# COMPACT_ATOMS: atom_id res chain seq x y z
N LEU A 1 -1.37 8.99 -2.23
CA LEU A 1 -0.10 8.56 -1.64
C LEU A 1 0.89 9.70 -1.77
N HIS A 2 1.23 10.32 -0.68
CA HIS A 2 2.22 11.40 -0.69
C HIS A 2 3.62 10.78 -0.66
N ASP A 3 4.48 11.15 -1.61
CA ASP A 3 5.93 10.89 -1.59
C ASP A 3 6.64 11.56 -0.40
N ALA A 4 5.89 11.82 0.68
CA ALA A 4 6.32 12.72 1.73
C ALA A 4 7.32 12.11 2.71
N LEU A 5 7.33 10.78 2.87
CA LEU A 5 8.15 10.14 3.90
C LEU A 5 9.65 10.32 3.69
N PRO A 6 10.24 10.05 2.50
CA PRO A 6 11.68 10.24 2.31
C PRO A 6 12.09 11.71 2.44
N ILE A 7 11.35 12.61 1.84
CA ILE A 7 11.67 14.05 1.79
C ILE A 7 11.52 14.69 3.16
N CYS A 8 10.43 14.39 3.89
CA CYS A 8 10.17 14.98 5.21
C CYS A 8 11.15 14.51 6.29
N PHE A 9 11.68 13.29 6.15
CA PHE A 9 12.62 12.72 7.13
C PHE A 9 14.07 12.77 6.66
N GLY A 10 14.37 13.37 5.50
CA GLY A 10 15.74 13.53 5.00
C GLY A 10 16.41 12.23 4.64
N VAL A 11 15.66 11.21 4.26
CA VAL A 11 16.18 9.93 3.77
C VAL A 11 16.06 9.83 2.26
N GLU A 12 16.90 9.01 1.62
CA GLU A 12 16.86 8.81 0.17
C GLU A 12 15.60 8.04 -0.24
N GLU A 13 15.02 8.43 -1.37
CA GLU A 13 13.95 7.68 -2.03
C GLU A 13 14.45 6.26 -2.35
N GLY A 14 13.62 5.25 -2.04
CA GLY A 14 13.96 3.85 -2.27
C GLY A 14 14.82 3.19 -1.20
N LEU A 15 15.11 3.88 -0.09
CA LEU A 15 15.77 3.27 1.06
C LEU A 15 14.98 2.08 1.59
N ASP A 16 15.68 0.95 1.80
CA ASP A 16 15.07 -0.21 2.43
C ASP A 16 14.79 0.05 3.92
N LEU A 17 13.53 -0.03 4.29
CA LEU A 17 13.12 0.08 5.68
C LEU A 17 13.45 -1.22 6.43
N LYS A 18 14.11 -1.12 7.58
CA LYS A 18 14.38 -2.26 8.47
C LYS A 18 13.10 -2.89 9.02
N THR A 19 12.05 -2.09 9.15
CA THR A 19 10.73 -2.48 9.63
C THR A 19 9.69 -1.72 8.84
N PRO A 20 8.65 -2.39 8.31
CA PRO A 20 7.57 -1.72 7.60
C PRO A 20 6.87 -0.68 8.49
N ILE A 21 6.59 0.48 7.93
CA ILE A 21 5.81 1.53 8.57
C ILE A 21 4.35 1.33 8.20
N VAL A 22 3.47 1.30 9.20
CA VAL A 22 2.02 1.23 9.01
C VAL A 22 1.42 2.57 9.41
N GLU A 23 0.74 3.20 8.47
CA GLU A 23 0.08 4.49 8.63
C GLU A 23 -1.43 4.32 8.46
N PHE A 24 -2.20 5.20 9.07
CA PHE A 24 -3.65 5.23 8.92
C PHE A 24 -4.11 6.50 8.22
N TYR A 25 -5.13 6.32 7.38
CA TYR A 25 -5.90 7.38 6.75
C TYR A 25 -7.37 7.17 7.05
N TYR A 26 -8.07 8.23 7.43
CA TYR A 26 -9.51 8.16 7.65
C TYR A 26 -10.24 8.22 6.32
N LYS A 27 -10.87 7.11 5.91
CA LYS A 27 -11.62 7.03 4.66
C LYS A 27 -12.85 7.95 4.73
N ASN A 28 -12.72 9.12 4.14
CA ASN A 28 -13.76 10.14 4.13
C ASN A 28 -13.55 11.09 2.94
N ASP A 29 -14.37 10.93 1.91
CA ASP A 29 -14.25 11.68 0.65
C ASP A 29 -14.42 13.20 0.84
N ASP A 30 -15.22 13.66 1.83
CA ASP A 30 -15.42 15.08 2.11
C ASP A 30 -14.19 15.72 2.79
N LEU A 31 -13.33 14.91 3.39
CA LEU A 31 -12.12 15.34 4.09
C LEU A 31 -10.83 15.00 3.35
N ASP A 32 -10.91 14.44 2.15
CA ASP A 32 -9.76 14.03 1.33
C ASP A 32 -8.85 13.01 2.05
N ASP A 33 -9.47 12.01 2.69
CA ASP A 33 -8.80 10.88 3.37
C ASP A 33 -7.61 11.35 4.26
N PRO A 34 -7.83 12.15 5.31
CA PRO A 34 -6.73 12.72 6.08
C PRO A 34 -5.90 11.66 6.80
N PHE A 35 -4.57 11.91 6.86
CA PHE A 35 -3.67 11.12 7.69
C PHE A 35 -4.06 11.22 9.17
N ILE A 36 -4.10 10.06 9.85
CA ILE A 36 -4.41 9.95 11.28
C ILE A 36 -3.45 8.97 11.96
N ASN A 37 -3.27 9.12 13.26
CA ASN A 37 -2.54 8.18 14.09
C ASN A 37 -3.49 7.36 14.99
N ASP A 38 -2.94 6.43 15.77
CA ASP A 38 -3.71 5.55 16.66
C ASP A 38 -4.60 6.34 17.66
N GLU A 39 -4.12 7.48 18.16
CA GLU A 39 -4.88 8.31 19.09
C GLU A 39 -6.09 8.96 18.40
N HIS A 40 -5.92 9.40 17.15
CA HIS A 40 -7.03 9.92 16.35
C HIS A 40 -8.06 8.84 16.05
N VAL A 41 -7.62 7.61 15.71
CA VAL A 41 -8.52 6.47 15.47
C VAL A 41 -9.41 6.21 16.66
N LYS A 42 -8.85 6.24 17.88
CA LYS A 42 -9.59 6.08 19.13
C LYS A 42 -10.49 7.27 19.44
N PHE A 43 -9.97 8.49 19.29
CA PHE A 43 -10.74 9.72 19.56
C PHE A 43 -11.98 9.84 18.66
N LEU A 44 -11.89 9.35 17.42
CA LEU A 44 -12.99 9.34 16.45
C LEU A 44 -13.92 8.12 16.60
N ASP A 45 -13.69 7.27 17.61
CA ASP A 45 -14.44 6.02 17.84
C ASP A 45 -14.47 5.09 16.61
N ILE A 46 -13.41 5.11 15.76
CA ILE A 46 -13.32 4.29 14.56
C ILE A 46 -12.96 2.85 14.95
N ALA A 47 -11.96 2.67 15.83
CA ALA A 47 -11.51 1.36 16.31
C ALA A 47 -10.86 1.47 17.70
N ASN A 48 -10.95 0.41 18.48
CA ASN A 48 -10.28 0.29 19.78
C ASN A 48 -8.85 -0.26 19.64
N ASP A 49 -8.10 -0.32 20.76
CA ASP A 49 -6.68 -0.74 20.76
C ASP A 49 -6.49 -2.17 20.22
N GLU A 50 -7.39 -3.12 20.51
CA GLU A 50 -7.31 -4.49 20.02
C GLU A 50 -7.53 -4.55 18.50
N GLN A 51 -8.47 -3.78 18.00
CA GLN A 51 -8.79 -3.67 16.59
C GLN A 51 -7.65 -2.99 15.81
N ILE A 52 -7.06 -1.95 16.36
CA ILE A 52 -5.87 -1.27 15.79
C ILE A 52 -4.70 -2.26 15.71
N ALA A 53 -4.43 -3.00 16.78
CA ALA A 53 -3.37 -4.00 16.81
C ALA A 53 -3.60 -5.09 15.77
N TYR A 54 -4.83 -5.61 15.67
CA TYR A 54 -5.22 -6.60 14.67
C TYR A 54 -5.01 -6.11 13.23
N ILE A 55 -5.48 -4.89 12.90
CA ILE A 55 -5.29 -4.32 11.56
C ILE A 55 -3.81 -4.19 11.21
N LYS A 56 -2.99 -3.71 12.15
CA LYS A 56 -1.54 -3.58 11.95
C LYS A 56 -0.86 -4.95 11.73
N GLU A 57 -1.25 -5.95 12.48
CA GLU A 57 -0.72 -7.33 12.33
C GLU A 57 -1.09 -7.93 10.97
N GLU A 58 -2.37 -7.85 10.59
CA GLU A 58 -2.83 -8.33 9.29
C GLU A 58 -2.17 -7.56 8.13
N THR A 59 -2.00 -6.25 8.24
CA THR A 59 -1.29 -5.46 7.24
C THR A 59 0.16 -5.93 7.08
N ARG A 60 0.87 -6.21 8.17
CA ARG A 60 2.24 -6.75 8.11
C ARG A 60 2.29 -8.15 7.50
N ARG A 61 1.32 -9.02 7.84
CA ARG A 61 1.21 -10.35 7.25
C ARG A 61 0.97 -10.28 5.75
N ILE A 62 0.09 -9.40 5.31
CA ILE A 62 -0.17 -9.16 3.88
C ILE A 62 1.08 -8.59 3.20
N ASN A 63 1.81 -7.67 3.84
CA ASN A 63 3.06 -7.13 3.32
C ASN A 63 4.08 -8.25 2.99
N GLU A 64 4.30 -9.19 3.91
CA GLU A 64 5.24 -10.29 3.65
C GLU A 64 4.78 -11.16 2.46
N LEU A 65 3.49 -11.50 2.39
CA LEU A 65 2.95 -12.27 1.27
C LEU A 65 3.10 -11.55 -0.07
N LEU A 66 2.81 -10.27 -0.12
CA LEU A 66 2.91 -9.47 -1.34
C LEU A 66 4.36 -9.27 -1.77
N LYS A 67 5.28 -9.04 -0.82
CA LYS A 67 6.72 -8.97 -1.11
C LYS A 67 7.20 -10.25 -1.76
N ASP A 68 6.94 -11.40 -1.15
CA ASP A 68 7.34 -12.70 -1.67
C ASP A 68 6.76 -12.94 -3.07
N TRP A 69 5.53 -12.53 -3.31
CA TRP A 69 4.89 -12.66 -4.62
C TRP A 69 5.55 -11.80 -5.69
N PHE A 70 5.75 -10.52 -5.39
CA PHE A 70 6.35 -9.61 -6.37
C PHE A 70 7.83 -9.92 -6.62
N GLU A 71 8.57 -10.36 -5.61
CA GLU A 71 9.96 -10.82 -5.79
C GLU A 71 10.06 -11.98 -6.76
N GLN A 72 9.13 -12.95 -6.75
CA GLN A 72 9.10 -14.08 -7.69
C GLN A 72 8.97 -13.64 -9.16
N ILE A 73 8.40 -12.49 -9.42
CA ILE A 73 8.26 -11.93 -10.78
C ILE A 73 9.28 -10.80 -11.07
N GLY A 74 10.27 -10.63 -10.20
CA GLY A 74 11.34 -9.63 -10.36
C GLY A 74 10.88 -8.21 -10.14
N LEU A 75 9.87 -8.01 -9.29
CA LEU A 75 9.40 -6.68 -8.88
C LEU A 75 9.61 -6.48 -7.39
N ARG A 76 9.94 -5.26 -7.00
CA ARG A 76 10.07 -4.82 -5.62
C ARG A 76 8.82 -4.07 -5.21
N LEU A 77 8.16 -4.51 -4.15
CA LEU A 77 7.06 -3.79 -3.53
C LEU A 77 7.61 -2.65 -2.67
N ILE A 78 7.24 -1.43 -2.99
CA ILE A 78 7.69 -0.22 -2.29
C ILE A 78 6.72 0.12 -1.18
N ASP A 79 5.45 0.26 -1.50
CA ASP A 79 4.36 0.44 -0.56
C ASP A 79 3.03 0.00 -1.18
N PHE A 80 2.00 -0.06 -0.35
CA PHE A 80 0.64 -0.36 -0.79
C PHE A 80 -0.39 0.21 0.18
N LYS A 81 -1.61 0.39 -0.31
CA LYS A 81 -2.78 0.80 0.46
C LYS A 81 -3.74 -0.38 0.58
N LEU A 82 -4.28 -0.57 1.79
CA LEU A 82 -5.41 -1.47 2.05
C LEU A 82 -6.54 -0.67 2.68
N GLU A 83 -7.77 -1.10 2.46
CA GLU A 83 -8.94 -0.57 3.14
C GLU A 83 -9.51 -1.64 4.07
N PHE A 84 -9.77 -1.27 5.32
CA PHE A 84 -10.43 -2.11 6.30
C PHE A 84 -11.77 -1.49 6.69
N GLY A 85 -12.73 -2.32 6.96
CA GLY A 85 -14.03 -1.88 7.44
C GLY A 85 -14.65 -2.90 8.39
N PHE A 86 -15.84 -2.59 8.89
CA PHE A 86 -16.63 -3.49 9.71
C PHE A 86 -17.80 -4.04 8.91
N ASP A 87 -18.02 -5.33 9.00
CA ASP A 87 -19.26 -5.90 8.49
C ASP A 87 -20.45 -5.61 9.43
N LYS A 88 -21.63 -6.06 9.05
CA LYS A 88 -22.88 -5.86 9.82
C LYS A 88 -22.84 -6.48 11.24
N ASP A 89 -21.94 -7.42 11.47
CA ASP A 89 -21.78 -8.14 12.75
C ASP A 89 -20.62 -7.54 13.57
N GLY A 90 -20.02 -6.44 13.09
CA GLY A 90 -18.90 -5.73 13.74
C GLY A 90 -17.55 -6.42 13.57
N LYS A 91 -17.43 -7.37 12.65
CA LYS A 91 -16.17 -8.06 12.35
C LYS A 91 -15.35 -7.20 11.37
N ILE A 92 -14.06 -7.08 11.63
CA ILE A 92 -13.12 -6.42 10.70
C ILE A 92 -12.97 -7.27 9.44
N ILE A 93 -13.14 -6.63 8.30
CA ILE A 93 -12.94 -7.20 6.98
C ILE A 93 -11.98 -6.34 6.17
N LEU A 94 -11.18 -7.00 5.33
CA LEU A 94 -10.45 -6.33 4.26
C LEU A 94 -11.46 -5.98 3.17
N ALA A 95 -11.52 -4.71 2.82
CA ALA A 95 -12.39 -4.16 1.78
C ALA A 95 -11.55 -3.67 0.59
N ASP A 96 -12.23 -3.34 -0.51
CA ASP A 96 -11.62 -2.86 -1.74
C ASP A 96 -10.75 -3.90 -2.48
N GLU A 97 -10.35 -3.59 -3.71
CA GLU A 97 -9.46 -4.43 -4.50
C GLU A 97 -8.00 -4.18 -4.16
N PHE A 98 -7.14 -5.11 -4.57
CA PHE A 98 -5.70 -4.92 -4.64
C PHE A 98 -5.25 -4.91 -6.12
N SER A 99 -4.67 -3.80 -6.56
CA SER A 99 -4.26 -3.59 -7.95
C SER A 99 -3.01 -2.70 -8.01
N PRO A 100 -2.35 -2.57 -9.18
CA PRO A 100 -1.25 -1.62 -9.35
C PRO A 100 -1.65 -0.14 -9.13
N ASP A 101 -2.95 0.15 -8.97
CA ASP A 101 -3.44 1.49 -8.62
C ASP A 101 -3.23 1.86 -7.16
N ASN A 102 -3.20 0.86 -6.28
CA ASN A 102 -3.06 1.03 -4.84
C ASN A 102 -1.77 0.44 -4.25
N CYS A 103 -0.77 0.17 -5.10
CA CYS A 103 0.59 -0.17 -4.68
C CYS A 103 1.63 0.51 -5.57
N ARG A 104 2.87 0.62 -5.09
CA ARG A 104 4.03 1.01 -5.88
C ARG A 104 4.98 -0.16 -6.05
N LEU A 105 5.35 -0.40 -7.31
CA LEU A 105 6.20 -1.50 -7.73
C LEU A 105 7.36 -0.96 -8.56
N TRP A 106 8.56 -1.40 -8.26
CA TRP A 106 9.74 -1.08 -9.05
C TRP A 106 10.39 -2.35 -9.61
N ASP A 107 10.96 -2.26 -10.81
CA ASP A 107 11.80 -3.31 -11.36
C ASP A 107 13.22 -3.30 -10.75
N ALA A 108 14.09 -4.20 -11.22
CA ALA A 108 15.47 -4.33 -10.73
C ALA A 108 16.33 -3.09 -11.06
N GLU A 109 15.96 -2.33 -12.07
CA GLU A 109 16.62 -1.11 -12.52
C GLU A 109 16.05 0.14 -11.81
N GLY A 110 15.00 -0.01 -11.01
CA GLY A 110 14.32 1.07 -10.30
C GLY A 110 13.27 1.82 -11.13
N HIS A 111 12.84 1.25 -12.27
CA HIS A 111 11.76 1.83 -13.04
C HIS A 111 10.41 1.54 -12.36
N HIS A 112 9.52 2.54 -12.38
CA HIS A 112 8.17 2.40 -11.86
C HIS A 112 7.34 1.44 -12.71
N MET A 113 6.72 0.45 -12.06
CA MET A 113 5.87 -0.57 -12.68
C MET A 113 4.43 -0.50 -12.13
N ASP A 114 3.96 0.72 -11.89
CA ASP A 114 2.69 1.04 -11.23
C ASP A 114 2.10 2.34 -11.78
N LYS A 115 1.05 2.86 -11.15
CA LYS A 115 0.34 4.08 -11.55
C LYS A 115 1.22 5.36 -11.55
N ASP A 116 2.36 5.36 -10.87
CA ASP A 116 3.27 6.50 -10.87
C ASP A 116 3.88 6.76 -12.26
N VAL A 117 3.93 5.75 -13.14
CA VAL A 117 4.28 5.95 -14.56
C VAL A 117 3.39 7.02 -15.20
N PHE A 118 2.08 6.97 -14.94
CA PHE A 118 1.14 7.98 -15.42
C PHE A 118 1.23 9.29 -14.63
N ARG A 119 1.30 9.22 -13.29
CA ARG A 119 1.35 10.41 -12.41
C ARG A 119 2.59 11.27 -12.65
N ARG A 120 3.72 10.64 -13.01
CA ARG A 120 5.01 11.29 -13.24
C ARG A 120 5.31 11.51 -14.73
N ASP A 121 4.35 11.23 -15.64
CA ASP A 121 4.51 11.36 -17.09
C ASP A 121 5.73 10.57 -17.64
N LEU A 122 5.95 9.36 -17.12
CA LEU A 122 7.09 8.51 -17.48
C LEU A 122 6.80 7.56 -18.65
N GLY A 123 5.53 7.37 -19.02
CA GLY A 123 5.14 6.46 -20.11
C GLY A 123 3.68 6.05 -20.11
N SER A 124 3.40 4.94 -20.81
CA SER A 124 2.05 4.37 -20.93
C SER A 124 1.73 3.45 -19.75
N LEU A 125 0.67 3.78 -19.02
CA LEU A 125 0.18 2.94 -17.92
C LEU A 125 -0.29 1.57 -18.40
N THR A 126 -0.94 1.51 -19.57
CA THR A 126 -1.42 0.25 -20.16
C THR A 126 -0.29 -0.71 -20.42
N ASP A 127 0.81 -0.24 -21.01
CA ASP A 127 1.96 -1.08 -21.33
C ASP A 127 2.60 -1.66 -20.06
N VAL A 128 2.68 -0.85 -19.00
CA VAL A 128 3.20 -1.28 -17.70
C VAL A 128 2.32 -2.36 -17.08
N TYR A 129 1.00 -2.17 -17.10
CA TYR A 129 0.06 -3.16 -16.54
C TYR A 129 0.06 -4.47 -17.33
N GLU A 130 0.21 -4.42 -18.65
CA GLU A 130 0.39 -5.62 -19.49
C GLU A 130 1.63 -6.39 -19.07
N VAL A 131 2.76 -5.73 -18.88
CA VAL A 131 4.02 -6.37 -18.43
C VAL A 131 3.85 -7.01 -17.04
N VAL A 132 3.22 -6.32 -16.09
CA VAL A 132 2.96 -6.88 -14.76
C VAL A 132 2.05 -8.10 -14.85
N LEU A 133 0.99 -8.03 -15.65
CA LEU A 133 0.05 -9.13 -15.86
C LEU A 133 0.72 -10.36 -16.49
N GLU A 134 1.54 -10.17 -17.52
CA GLU A 134 2.31 -11.26 -18.16
C GLU A 134 3.23 -11.96 -17.16
N LYS A 135 3.96 -11.20 -16.33
CA LYS A 135 4.81 -11.74 -15.27
C LYS A 135 4.01 -12.55 -14.25
N LEU A 136 2.85 -12.06 -13.81
CA LEU A 136 1.96 -12.78 -12.88
C LEU A 136 1.40 -14.07 -13.49
N GLN A 137 1.05 -14.06 -14.77
CA GLN A 137 0.57 -15.26 -15.49
C GLN A 137 1.66 -16.33 -15.67
N GLY A 138 2.92 -15.94 -15.63
CA GLY A 138 4.08 -16.83 -15.68
C GLY A 138 4.35 -17.61 -14.38
N LEU A 139 3.71 -17.29 -13.28
CA LEU A 139 3.82 -17.96 -11.97
C LEU A 139 3.05 -19.28 -11.87
N LYS A 140 2.81 -20.00 -12.94
CA LYS A 140 2.07 -21.29 -12.94
C LYS A 140 2.94 -22.46 -12.51
#